data_682ede26d5127be86b5122884dae600d
#
_entry.id   682ede26d5127be86b5122884dae600d
#
_cell.length_a   1.000
_cell.length_b   1.000
_cell.length_c   1.000
_cell.angle_alpha   90.00
_cell.angle_beta   90.00
_cell.angle_gamma   90.00
#
_symmetry.space_group_name_H-M   'P 1'
#
loop_
_entity.id
_entity.type
_entity.pdbx_description
1 polymer ?
#
loop_
_entity_poly.entity_id
_entity_poly.type
_entity_poly.pdbx_seq_one_letter_code
_entity_poly.pdbx_strand_id
1 'polypeptide(L)' 'MSVEVKEQLERLRDDIHADSMGEVIRRALAVFDYLQSEQTNGAHLVIRARDGAEKGLPLL' A
#
# COMPACT_ATOMS: atom_id res chain seq x y z
N MET A 1 18.03 1.97 -4.77
CA MET A 1 16.70 2.61 -4.62
C MET A 1 16.72 3.95 -5.31
N SER A 2 15.75 4.27 -6.11
CA SER A 2 15.71 5.54 -6.82
C SER A 2 15.38 6.67 -5.85
N VAL A 3 15.72 7.91 -6.26
CA VAL A 3 15.40 9.10 -5.46
C VAL A 3 13.88 9.21 -5.28
N GLU A 4 13.13 8.91 -6.33
CA GLU A 4 11.67 8.99 -6.31
C GLU A 4 11.06 8.01 -5.31
N VAL A 5 11.57 6.78 -5.27
CA VAL A 5 11.11 5.78 -4.31
C VAL A 5 11.48 6.18 -2.89
N LYS A 6 12.69 6.72 -2.72
CA LYS A 6 13.11 7.18 -1.40
C LYS A 6 12.22 8.29 -0.88
N GLU A 7 11.90 9.26 -1.73
CA GLU A 7 11.02 10.36 -1.36
C GLU A 7 9.61 9.86 -1.03
N GLN A 8 9.13 8.89 -1.79
CA GLN A 8 7.83 8.28 -1.53
C GLN A 8 7.80 7.60 -0.17
N LEU A 9 8.86 6.85 0.14
CA LEU A 9 8.95 6.17 1.43
C LEU A 9 9.03 7.15 2.59
N GLU A 10 9.76 8.25 2.41
CA GLU A 10 9.85 9.28 3.45
C GLU A 10 8.48 9.91 3.71
N ARG A 11 7.73 10.17 2.65
CA ARG A 11 6.38 10.72 2.75
C ARG A 11 5.45 9.76 3.48
N LEU A 12 5.52 8.46 3.13
CA LEU A 12 4.70 7.45 3.79
C LEU A 12 5.07 7.32 5.26
N ARG A 13 6.36 7.40 5.58
CA ARG A 13 6.80 7.35 6.97
C ARG A 13 6.15 8.47 7.78
N ASP A 14 6.14 9.68 7.23
CA ASP A 14 5.56 10.82 7.91
C ASP A 14 4.04 10.68 8.02
N ASP A 15 3.39 10.21 6.96
CA ASP A 15 1.93 10.07 6.92
C ASP A 15 1.41 9.04 7.92
N ILE A 16 2.13 7.95 8.11
CA ILE A 16 1.70 6.89 9.03
C ILE A 16 2.40 6.97 10.38
N HIS A 17 3.20 8.00 10.60
CA HIS A 17 3.94 8.21 11.85
C HIS A 17 4.84 7.02 12.21
N ALA A 18 5.47 6.43 11.20
CA ALA A 18 6.39 5.33 11.42
C ALA A 18 7.72 5.85 11.98
N ASP A 19 8.35 5.07 12.86
CA ASP A 19 9.59 5.47 13.51
C ASP A 19 10.80 5.42 12.59
N SER A 20 10.73 4.63 11.52
CA SER A 20 11.87 4.46 10.62
C SER A 20 11.40 4.05 9.24
N MET A 21 12.31 4.20 8.27
CA MET A 21 12.06 3.74 6.90
C MET A 21 11.91 2.23 6.83
N GLY A 22 12.66 1.50 7.65
CA GLY A 22 12.51 0.04 7.72
C GLY A 22 11.12 -0.37 8.12
N GLU A 23 10.50 0.38 9.03
CA GLU A 23 9.13 0.10 9.45
C GLU A 23 8.14 0.36 8.32
N VAL A 24 8.34 1.46 7.56
CA VAL A 24 7.49 1.75 6.41
C VAL A 24 7.55 0.60 5.40
N ILE A 25 8.76 0.16 5.07
CA ILE A 25 8.95 -0.92 4.10
C ILE A 25 8.29 -2.20 4.60
N ARG A 26 8.47 -2.53 5.87
CA ARG A 26 7.89 -3.73 6.46
C ARG A 26 6.37 -3.70 6.41
N ARG A 27 5.76 -2.55 6.75
CA ARG A 27 4.31 -2.40 6.69
C ARG A 27 3.80 -2.48 5.26
N ALA A 28 4.51 -1.85 4.32
CA ALA A 28 4.13 -1.90 2.91
C ALA A 28 4.16 -3.31 2.37
N LEU A 29 5.19 -4.08 2.70
CA LEU A 29 5.32 -5.46 2.27
C LEU A 29 4.24 -6.33 2.88
N ALA A 30 3.90 -6.13 4.15
CA ALA A 30 2.86 -6.90 4.81
C ALA A 30 1.50 -6.64 4.17
N VAL A 31 1.19 -5.40 3.86
CA VAL A 31 -0.07 -5.05 3.21
C VAL A 31 -0.12 -5.62 1.81
N PHE A 32 0.96 -5.46 1.03
CA PHE A 32 1.01 -5.98 -0.33
C PHE A 32 0.85 -7.49 -0.35
N ASP A 33 1.55 -8.19 0.54
CA ASP A 33 1.48 -9.64 0.64
C ASP A 33 0.05 -10.10 0.95
N TYR A 34 -0.59 -9.45 1.90
CA TYR A 34 -1.98 -9.76 2.26
C TYR A 34 -2.91 -9.55 1.07
N LEU A 35 -2.81 -8.40 0.41
CA LEU A 35 -3.69 -8.09 -0.72
C LEU A 35 -3.46 -9.03 -1.88
N GLN A 36 -2.21 -9.38 -2.16
CA GLN A 36 -1.88 -10.29 -3.24
C GLN A 36 -2.45 -11.69 -2.95
N SER A 37 -2.36 -12.14 -1.72
CA SER A 37 -2.90 -13.44 -1.32
C SER A 37 -4.42 -13.48 -1.51
N GLU A 38 -5.11 -12.42 -1.13
CA GLU A 38 -6.56 -12.34 -1.31
C GLU A 38 -6.92 -12.36 -2.80
N GLN A 39 -6.17 -11.63 -3.62
CA GLN A 39 -6.42 -11.60 -5.06
C GLN A 39 -6.18 -12.98 -5.69
N THR A 40 -5.14 -13.67 -5.26
CA THR A 40 -4.86 -15.03 -5.73
C THR A 40 -6.00 -15.99 -5.38
N ASN A 41 -6.66 -15.75 -4.25
CA ASN A 41 -7.80 -16.55 -3.83
C ASN A 41 -9.11 -16.14 -4.47
N GLY A 42 -9.07 -15.23 -5.45
CA GLY A 42 -10.23 -14.83 -6.22
C GLY A 42 -10.93 -13.57 -5.77
N ALA A 43 -10.41 -12.90 -4.76
CA ALA A 43 -10.99 -11.64 -4.30
C ALA A 43 -10.66 -10.51 -5.26
N HIS A 44 -11.55 -9.54 -5.35
CA HIS A 44 -11.32 -8.31 -6.10
C HIS A 44 -11.06 -7.18 -5.12
N LEU A 45 -9.99 -6.43 -5.38
CA LEU A 45 -9.63 -5.30 -4.55
C LEU A 45 -10.33 -4.04 -5.05
N VAL A 46 -10.99 -3.35 -4.16
CA VAL A 46 -11.78 -2.18 -4.51
C VAL A 46 -11.52 -1.10 -3.47
N ILE A 47 -11.33 0.13 -3.94
CA ILE A 47 -11.27 1.28 -3.06
C ILE A 47 -12.62 1.97 -3.11
N ARG A 48 -13.26 2.09 -1.95
CA ARG A 48 -14.53 2.81 -1.84
C ARG A 48 -14.28 4.20 -1.26
N ALA A 49 -14.65 5.21 -2.02
CA ALA A 49 -14.55 6.58 -1.55
C ALA A 49 -15.68 6.90 -0.58
N ARG A 50 -15.54 8.02 0.11
CA ARG A 50 -16.52 8.44 1.12
C ARG A 50 -17.92 8.66 0.53
N ASP A 51 -17.98 9.06 -0.73
CA ASP A 51 -19.26 9.30 -1.44
C ASP A 51 -19.87 8.02 -2.00
N GLY A 52 -19.26 6.88 -1.76
CA GLY A 52 -19.73 5.60 -2.25
C GLY A 52 -19.15 5.17 -3.59
N ALA A 53 -18.38 6.01 -4.25
CA ALA A 53 -17.74 5.63 -5.51
C ALA A 53 -16.71 4.54 -5.27
N GLU A 54 -16.62 3.57 -6.19
CA GLU A 54 -15.71 2.46 -6.06
C GLU A 54 -14.77 2.41 -7.26
N LYS A 55 -13.51 2.04 -6.98
CA LYS A 55 -12.49 1.85 -8.02
C LYS A 55 -11.86 0.48 -7.85
N GLY A 56 -11.73 -0.25 -8.95
CA GLY A 56 -10.94 -1.47 -8.94
C GLY A 56 -9.47 -1.15 -8.74
N LEU A 57 -8.78 -1.97 -7.96
CA LEU A 57 -7.37 -1.78 -7.66
C LEU A 57 -6.55 -2.92 -8.25
N PRO A 58 -5.93 -2.74 -9.42
CA PRO A 58 -5.04 -3.75 -9.96
C PRO A 58 -3.70 -3.72 -9.23
N LEU A 59 -3.24 -4.87 -8.75
CA LEU A 59 -1.94 -4.95 -8.11
C LEU A 59 -0.83 -5.30 -9.08
N LEU A 60 -1.14 -5.98 -10.15
CA LEU A 60 -0.15 -6.33 -11.19
C LEU A 60 -0.80 -6.37 -12.55
#